data_7553fa3152fb647528a8a93d76b8c695
#
_entry.id   7553fa3152fb647528a8a93d76b8c695
#
_cell.length_a   1.000
_cell.length_b   1.000
_cell.length_c   1.000
_cell.angle_alpha   90.00
_cell.angle_beta   90.00
_cell.angle_gamma   90.00
#
_symmetry.space_group_name_H-M   'P 1'
#
loop_
_entity.id
_entity.type
_entity.pdbx_description
1 polymer ?
#
loop_
_entity_poly.entity_id
_entity_poly.type
_entity_poly.pdbx_seq_one_letter_code
_entity_poly.pdbx_strand_id
1 'polypeptide(L)'
;ALEAALDDHRRKAQAFAQASGLPWTDRGWKASVLTVADLSRSLEESGIDVASFRTEVLSGLDGGLDERQRSVALAEALLDRSGLKGPLVVVGFLPCYYPHRANEGKTAKERHVLEACRDLQERAREDFGETVGHVPFFSGICDLSYFGFDGDPADLDVLAANTPGWGSLYHVPLEALSSLDLPVINFGPSGKDAHKVTERLELTYSLEKAPRLLEWLLSRLGRRYGAEGA
;
A
#
# COMPACT_ATOMS: atom_id res chain seq x y z
N ALA A 1 19.04 7.99 4.67
CA ALA A 1 19.24 6.69 3.99
C ALA A 1 19.92 6.87 2.63
N LEU A 2 19.39 7.70 1.70
CA LEU A 2 19.92 7.88 0.35
C LEU A 2 21.34 8.48 0.35
N GLU A 3 21.61 9.51 1.14
CA GLU A 3 22.97 10.09 1.27
C GLU A 3 23.98 9.06 1.77
N ALA A 4 23.61 8.29 2.80
CA ALA A 4 24.48 7.22 3.32
C ALA A 4 24.77 6.14 2.27
N ALA A 5 23.78 5.78 1.43
CA ALA A 5 23.95 4.84 0.33
C ALA A 5 24.88 5.40 -0.76
N LEU A 6 24.79 6.68 -1.09
CA LEU A 6 25.69 7.34 -2.03
C LEU A 6 27.12 7.42 -1.49
N ASP A 7 27.30 7.72 -0.22
CA ASP A 7 28.63 7.77 0.40
C ASP A 7 29.27 6.37 0.46
N ASP A 8 28.47 5.34 0.74
CA ASP A 8 28.95 3.96 0.67
C ASP A 8 29.37 3.57 -0.76
N HIS A 9 28.54 3.94 -1.74
CA HIS A 9 28.86 3.71 -3.15
C HIS A 9 30.15 4.42 -3.56
N ARG A 10 30.33 5.69 -3.18
CA ARG A 10 31.56 6.46 -3.45
C ARG A 10 32.81 5.76 -2.89
N ARG A 11 32.74 5.37 -1.60
CA ARG A 11 33.88 4.66 -0.97
C ARG A 11 34.23 3.37 -1.70
N LYS A 12 33.22 2.56 -2.06
CA LYS A 12 33.42 1.30 -2.79
C LYS A 12 33.98 1.52 -4.19
N ALA A 13 33.46 2.51 -4.91
CA ALA A 13 33.94 2.84 -6.27
C ALA A 13 35.39 3.36 -6.24
N GLN A 14 35.72 4.21 -5.27
CA GLN A 14 37.10 4.71 -5.08
C GLN A 14 38.08 3.56 -4.74
N ALA A 15 37.69 2.69 -3.81
CA ALA A 15 38.54 1.53 -3.44
C ALA A 15 38.74 0.58 -4.62
N PHE A 16 37.70 0.31 -5.41
CA PHE A 16 37.80 -0.48 -6.63
C PHE A 16 38.72 0.16 -7.67
N ALA A 17 38.59 1.45 -7.91
CA ALA A 17 39.43 2.17 -8.87
C ALA A 17 40.91 2.12 -8.45
N GLN A 18 41.22 2.33 -7.15
CA GLN A 18 42.56 2.23 -6.62
C GLN A 18 43.15 0.80 -6.80
N ALA A 19 42.36 -0.23 -6.46
CA ALA A 19 42.78 -1.60 -6.60
C ALA A 19 43.01 -2.03 -8.06
N SER A 20 42.32 -1.42 -8.98
CA SER A 20 42.37 -1.71 -10.42
C SER A 20 43.26 -0.78 -11.22
N GLY A 21 43.91 0.20 -10.57
CA GLY A 21 44.75 1.21 -11.26
C GLY A 21 43.98 2.12 -12.19
N LEU A 22 42.67 2.29 -11.95
CA LEU A 22 41.79 3.14 -12.77
C LEU A 22 41.72 4.55 -12.21
N PRO A 23 41.57 5.60 -13.06
CA PRO A 23 41.34 6.95 -12.58
C PRO A 23 39.97 7.05 -11.88
N TRP A 24 39.95 7.72 -10.74
CA TRP A 24 38.71 8.02 -10.00
C TRP A 24 38.59 9.53 -9.78
N THR A 25 37.41 10.06 -10.05
CA THR A 25 37.07 11.44 -9.75
C THR A 25 35.73 11.48 -9.04
N ASP A 26 35.71 12.01 -7.83
CA ASP A 26 34.44 12.30 -7.15
C ASP A 26 33.74 13.47 -7.87
N ARG A 27 32.55 13.21 -8.39
CA ARG A 27 31.74 14.23 -9.06
C ARG A 27 30.93 15.10 -8.08
N GLY A 28 31.08 14.88 -6.78
CA GLY A 28 30.42 15.67 -5.74
C GLY A 28 28.88 15.62 -5.79
N TRP A 29 28.31 14.55 -6.33
CA TRP A 29 26.85 14.43 -6.44
C TRP A 29 26.21 14.44 -5.06
N LYS A 30 25.19 15.28 -4.92
CA LYS A 30 24.27 15.25 -3.78
C LYS A 30 22.96 14.66 -4.25
N ALA A 31 22.39 13.80 -3.41
CA ALA A 31 21.06 13.25 -3.68
C ALA A 31 19.98 14.19 -3.13
N SER A 32 18.96 14.43 -3.92
CA SER A 32 17.73 15.08 -3.48
C SER A 32 16.60 14.08 -3.39
N VAL A 33 15.77 14.21 -2.36
CA VAL A 33 14.53 13.45 -2.23
C VAL A 33 13.39 14.45 -2.28
N LEU A 34 12.46 14.22 -3.19
CA LEU A 34 11.29 15.07 -3.42
C LEU A 34 10.05 14.18 -3.40
N THR A 35 8.95 14.73 -2.98
CA THR A 35 7.64 14.11 -3.16
C THR A 35 6.98 14.60 -4.45
N VAL A 36 5.93 13.92 -4.91
CA VAL A 36 5.10 14.41 -6.04
C VAL A 36 4.46 15.75 -5.70
N ALA A 37 4.09 15.96 -4.43
CA ALA A 37 3.58 17.24 -3.94
C ALA A 37 4.63 18.35 -4.03
N ASP A 38 5.91 18.05 -3.70
CA ASP A 38 6.99 19.05 -3.83
C ASP A 38 7.24 19.45 -5.30
N LEU A 39 7.19 18.48 -6.22
CA LEU A 39 7.27 18.77 -7.65
C LEU A 39 6.13 19.67 -8.11
N SER A 40 4.90 19.35 -7.72
CA SER A 40 3.71 20.14 -8.07
C SER A 40 3.84 21.57 -7.54
N ARG A 41 4.21 21.74 -6.28
CA ARG A 41 4.41 23.03 -5.64
C ARG A 41 5.50 23.87 -6.35
N SER A 42 6.64 23.26 -6.67
CA SER A 42 7.72 23.92 -7.37
C SER A 42 7.30 24.43 -8.76
N LEU A 43 6.45 23.69 -9.46
CA LEU A 43 5.90 24.10 -10.75
C LEU A 43 4.91 25.27 -10.59
N GLU A 44 4.03 25.21 -9.59
CA GLU A 44 3.09 26.28 -9.26
C GLU A 44 3.81 27.59 -8.88
N GLU A 45 4.85 27.50 -8.05
CA GLU A 45 5.72 28.64 -7.71
C GLU A 45 6.44 29.24 -8.92
N SER A 46 6.66 28.43 -9.96
CA SER A 46 7.21 28.86 -11.24
C SER A 46 6.16 29.44 -12.21
N GLY A 47 4.90 29.56 -11.76
CA GLY A 47 3.78 30.10 -12.53
C GLY A 47 3.11 29.13 -13.49
N ILE A 48 3.31 27.82 -13.30
CA ILE A 48 2.69 26.77 -14.12
C ILE A 48 1.37 26.35 -13.46
N ASP A 49 0.28 26.38 -14.22
CA ASP A 49 -0.98 25.75 -13.82
C ASP A 49 -0.85 24.23 -13.91
N VAL A 50 -0.53 23.60 -12.79
CA VAL A 50 -0.30 22.16 -12.69
C VAL A 50 -1.56 21.35 -13.00
N ALA A 51 -2.75 21.87 -12.71
CA ALA A 51 -4.01 21.18 -13.01
C ALA A 51 -4.25 21.08 -14.52
N SER A 52 -4.10 22.19 -15.22
CA SER A 52 -4.18 22.22 -16.69
C SER A 52 -3.08 21.39 -17.34
N PHE A 53 -1.85 21.46 -16.83
CA PHE A 53 -0.72 20.67 -17.34
C PHE A 53 -0.98 19.15 -17.18
N ARG A 54 -1.47 18.71 -16.03
CA ARG A 54 -1.85 17.29 -15.81
C ARG A 54 -2.91 16.83 -16.82
N THR A 55 -3.93 17.65 -17.05
CA THR A 55 -5.00 17.35 -18.01
C THR A 55 -4.46 17.22 -19.43
N GLU A 56 -3.59 18.11 -19.85
CA GLU A 56 -2.92 18.08 -21.16
C GLU A 56 -2.10 16.79 -21.33
N VAL A 57 -1.23 16.49 -20.37
CA VAL A 57 -0.42 15.25 -20.40
C VAL A 57 -1.29 14.02 -20.52
N LEU A 58 -2.31 13.89 -19.66
CA LEU A 58 -3.19 12.72 -19.65
C LEU A 58 -3.98 12.55 -20.93
N SER A 59 -4.37 13.65 -21.58
CA SER A 59 -5.09 13.61 -22.86
C SER A 59 -4.21 13.17 -24.03
N GLY A 60 -2.89 13.36 -23.93
CA GLY A 60 -1.92 12.96 -24.93
C GLY A 60 -1.38 11.52 -24.78
N LEU A 61 -1.70 10.84 -23.69
CA LEU A 61 -1.22 9.47 -23.45
C LEU A 61 -2.00 8.45 -24.27
N ASP A 62 -1.33 7.34 -24.61
CA ASP A 62 -1.96 6.19 -25.27
C ASP A 62 -3.10 5.61 -24.39
N GLY A 63 -4.26 5.41 -25.00
CA GLY A 63 -5.43 4.82 -24.35
C GLY A 63 -5.27 3.36 -23.91
N GLY A 64 -4.26 2.66 -24.41
CA GLY A 64 -3.92 1.29 -24.01
C GLY A 64 -3.14 1.18 -22.70
N LEU A 65 -2.66 2.29 -22.14
CA LEU A 65 -1.95 2.31 -20.87
C LEU A 65 -2.92 2.13 -19.69
N ASP A 66 -2.53 1.30 -18.73
CA ASP A 66 -3.25 1.17 -17.46
C ASP A 66 -3.07 2.42 -16.57
N GLU A 67 -3.87 2.52 -15.50
CA GLU A 67 -3.85 3.68 -14.59
C GLU A 67 -2.48 3.89 -13.94
N ARG A 68 -1.77 2.82 -13.62
CA ARG A 68 -0.42 2.90 -13.02
C ARG A 68 0.59 3.41 -14.02
N GLN A 69 0.58 2.90 -15.25
CA GLN A 69 1.45 3.36 -16.34
C GLN A 69 1.22 4.84 -16.65
N ARG A 70 -0.05 5.26 -16.71
CA ARG A 70 -0.42 6.66 -16.92
C ARG A 70 0.02 7.54 -15.75
N SER A 71 -0.07 7.05 -14.51
CA SER A 71 0.42 7.77 -13.32
C SER A 71 1.94 7.94 -13.32
N VAL A 72 2.69 6.92 -13.77
CA VAL A 72 4.15 7.02 -13.94
C VAL A 72 4.49 8.05 -15.02
N ALA A 73 3.86 7.96 -16.19
CA ALA A 73 4.09 8.90 -17.29
C ALA A 73 3.78 10.35 -16.86
N LEU A 74 2.72 10.55 -16.06
CA LEU A 74 2.42 11.87 -15.51
C LEU A 74 3.49 12.35 -14.52
N ALA A 75 4.00 11.49 -13.64
CA ALA A 75 5.08 11.82 -12.72
C ALA A 75 6.38 12.20 -13.49
N GLU A 76 6.71 11.46 -14.53
CA GLU A 76 7.84 11.75 -15.43
C GLU A 76 7.66 13.12 -16.12
N ALA A 77 6.48 13.41 -16.65
CA ALA A 77 6.19 14.69 -17.28
C ALA A 77 6.30 15.88 -16.29
N LEU A 78 5.83 15.71 -15.05
CA LEU A 78 6.01 16.72 -13.99
C LEU A 78 7.49 16.96 -13.67
N LEU A 79 8.27 15.88 -13.57
CA LEU A 79 9.71 15.97 -13.33
C LEU A 79 10.44 16.66 -14.49
N ASP A 80 10.17 16.27 -15.73
CA ASP A 80 10.77 16.88 -16.92
C ASP A 80 10.42 18.36 -17.00
N ARG A 81 9.17 18.71 -16.72
CA ARG A 81 8.71 20.10 -16.72
C ARG A 81 9.39 20.96 -15.65
N SER A 82 9.75 20.36 -14.51
CA SER A 82 10.45 21.06 -13.43
C SER A 82 11.88 21.47 -13.80
N GLY A 83 12.48 20.86 -14.81
CA GLY A 83 13.87 21.07 -15.20
C GLY A 83 14.91 20.61 -14.18
N LEU A 84 14.51 19.98 -13.10
CA LEU A 84 15.41 19.46 -12.06
C LEU A 84 16.35 18.40 -12.64
N LYS A 85 17.58 18.38 -12.16
CA LYS A 85 18.63 17.44 -12.58
C LYS A 85 19.08 16.60 -11.39
N GLY A 86 19.30 15.30 -11.67
CA GLY A 86 19.71 14.33 -10.65
C GLY A 86 21.18 14.39 -10.24
N PRO A 87 21.55 13.49 -9.30
CA PRO A 87 20.76 12.37 -8.80
C PRO A 87 19.64 12.81 -7.84
N LEU A 88 18.43 12.37 -8.12
CA LEU A 88 17.26 12.62 -7.28
C LEU A 88 16.34 11.39 -7.23
N VAL A 89 15.52 11.33 -6.18
CA VAL A 89 14.47 10.32 -6.01
C VAL A 89 13.16 11.05 -5.80
N VAL A 90 12.16 10.71 -6.59
CA VAL A 90 10.78 11.18 -6.40
C VAL A 90 9.99 10.09 -5.70
N VAL A 91 9.31 10.44 -4.60
CA VAL A 91 8.49 9.55 -3.81
C VAL A 91 7.03 9.92 -4.00
N GLY A 92 6.19 8.93 -4.27
CA GLY A 92 4.75 9.11 -4.42
C GLY A 92 4.02 7.79 -4.31
N PHE A 93 2.70 7.85 -4.39
CA PHE A 93 1.83 6.69 -4.43
C PHE A 93 1.34 6.45 -5.85
N LEU A 94 1.22 5.18 -6.22
CA LEU A 94 0.65 4.78 -7.51
C LEU A 94 -0.67 4.04 -7.29
N PRO A 95 -1.61 4.10 -8.25
CA PRO A 95 -2.76 3.20 -8.26
C PRO A 95 -2.31 1.72 -8.30
N CYS A 96 -2.91 0.80 -7.60
CA CYS A 96 -4.03 0.94 -6.66
C CYS A 96 -3.51 0.96 -5.20
N TYR A 97 -3.10 2.08 -4.68
CA TYR A 97 -2.72 2.18 -3.28
C TYR A 97 -3.96 2.49 -2.43
N TYR A 98 -4.17 1.73 -1.38
CA TYR A 98 -5.21 1.96 -0.36
C TYR A 98 -4.57 2.16 1.01
N PRO A 99 -5.14 3.05 1.86
CA PRO A 99 -4.76 3.07 3.27
C PRO A 99 -5.04 1.70 3.88
N HIS A 100 -4.18 1.22 4.76
CA HIS A 100 -4.40 -0.07 5.41
C HIS A 100 -5.53 0.02 6.45
N ARG A 101 -6.19 -1.12 6.70
CA ARG A 101 -7.15 -1.31 7.78
C ARG A 101 -6.71 -2.50 8.62
N ALA A 102 -6.58 -2.32 9.93
CA ALA A 102 -6.25 -3.36 10.88
C ALA A 102 -7.12 -3.23 12.14
N ASN A 103 -7.36 -4.35 12.83
CA ASN A 103 -8.03 -4.32 14.13
C ASN A 103 -6.97 -4.14 15.22
N GLU A 104 -6.92 -2.98 15.84
CA GLU A 104 -5.97 -2.67 16.91
C GLU A 104 -6.56 -2.86 18.33
N GLY A 105 -7.84 -3.25 18.41
CA GLY A 105 -8.55 -3.41 19.69
C GLY A 105 -9.02 -2.09 20.31
N LYS A 106 -9.00 -1.00 19.53
CA LYS A 106 -9.42 0.32 19.99
C LYS A 106 -10.92 0.35 20.31
N THR A 107 -11.74 -0.19 19.45
CA THR A 107 -13.20 -0.23 19.60
C THR A 107 -13.70 -1.54 20.22
N ALA A 108 -14.93 -1.53 20.73
CA ALA A 108 -15.57 -2.76 21.21
C ALA A 108 -15.79 -3.77 20.09
N LYS A 109 -16.09 -3.32 18.88
CA LYS A 109 -16.26 -4.13 17.69
C LYS A 109 -14.95 -4.85 17.31
N GLU A 110 -13.83 -4.12 17.29
CA GLU A 110 -12.51 -4.71 17.02
C GLU A 110 -12.11 -5.74 18.06
N ARG A 111 -12.29 -5.42 19.36
CA ARG A 111 -12.00 -6.39 20.43
C ARG A 111 -12.81 -7.67 20.27
N HIS A 112 -14.09 -7.54 19.88
CA HIS A 112 -14.93 -8.71 19.64
C HIS A 112 -14.42 -9.57 18.47
N VAL A 113 -13.99 -8.97 17.38
CA VAL A 113 -13.38 -9.71 16.24
C VAL A 113 -12.07 -10.37 16.66
N LEU A 114 -11.21 -9.68 17.40
CA LEU A 114 -9.95 -10.23 17.90
C LEU A 114 -10.17 -11.40 18.88
N GLU A 115 -11.21 -11.34 19.72
CA GLU A 115 -11.62 -12.46 20.58
C GLU A 115 -12.10 -13.65 19.73
N ALA A 116 -12.96 -13.39 18.75
CA ALA A 116 -13.44 -14.43 17.85
C ALA A 116 -12.29 -15.09 17.05
N CYS A 117 -11.25 -14.33 16.68
CA CYS A 117 -10.04 -14.89 16.06
C CYS A 117 -9.29 -15.84 17.01
N ARG A 118 -9.15 -15.49 18.29
CA ARG A 118 -8.52 -16.38 19.28
C ARG A 118 -9.32 -17.65 19.49
N ASP A 119 -10.64 -17.51 19.68
CA ASP A 119 -11.55 -18.66 19.82
C ASP A 119 -11.50 -19.57 18.58
N LEU A 120 -11.37 -18.99 17.38
CA LEU A 120 -11.20 -19.72 16.12
C LEU A 120 -9.91 -20.55 16.10
N GLN A 121 -8.81 -19.99 16.60
CA GLN A 121 -7.53 -20.69 16.66
C GLN A 121 -7.58 -21.90 17.60
N GLU A 122 -8.24 -21.75 18.75
CA GLU A 122 -8.46 -22.85 19.69
C GLU A 122 -9.35 -23.93 19.04
N ARG A 123 -10.45 -23.52 18.41
CA ARG A 123 -11.37 -24.42 17.72
C ARG A 123 -10.70 -25.20 16.59
N ALA A 124 -9.86 -24.55 15.80
CA ALA A 124 -9.13 -25.21 14.72
C ALA A 124 -8.20 -26.30 15.24
N ARG A 125 -7.57 -26.05 16.40
CA ARG A 125 -6.69 -27.04 17.05
C ARG A 125 -7.48 -28.21 17.62
N GLU A 126 -8.59 -27.95 18.33
CA GLU A 126 -9.39 -28.95 18.98
C GLU A 126 -10.11 -29.88 18.00
N ASP A 127 -10.78 -29.30 17.00
CA ASP A 127 -11.63 -30.09 16.08
C ASP A 127 -10.83 -30.75 14.95
N PHE A 128 -9.73 -30.13 14.53
CA PHE A 128 -9.03 -30.53 13.30
C PHE A 128 -7.52 -30.76 13.48
N GLY A 129 -6.96 -30.49 14.66
CA GLY A 129 -5.51 -30.53 14.87
C GLY A 129 -4.73 -29.49 14.06
N GLU A 130 -5.41 -28.43 13.59
CA GLU A 130 -4.81 -27.41 12.75
C GLU A 130 -4.25 -26.24 13.56
N THR A 131 -3.13 -25.69 13.10
CA THR A 131 -2.58 -24.46 13.65
C THR A 131 -2.89 -23.30 12.71
N VAL A 132 -3.82 -22.45 13.11
CA VAL A 132 -4.18 -21.22 12.39
C VAL A 132 -3.45 -20.05 13.03
N GLY A 133 -2.61 -19.37 12.24
CA GLY A 133 -1.93 -18.16 12.69
C GLY A 133 -2.83 -16.92 12.56
N HIS A 134 -2.54 -15.89 13.36
CA HIS A 134 -3.14 -14.57 13.20
C HIS A 134 -2.05 -13.56 12.87
N VAL A 135 -2.25 -12.86 11.76
CA VAL A 135 -1.37 -11.76 11.32
C VAL A 135 -2.13 -10.46 11.56
N PRO A 136 -1.70 -9.63 12.52
CA PRO A 136 -2.45 -8.42 12.90
C PRO A 136 -2.40 -7.31 11.85
N PHE A 137 -1.42 -7.36 10.96
CA PHE A 137 -1.21 -6.38 9.91
C PHE A 137 -0.86 -7.08 8.59
N PHE A 138 -1.60 -6.79 7.55
CA PHE A 138 -1.30 -7.28 6.19
C PHE A 138 -0.59 -6.18 5.40
N SER A 139 0.68 -6.41 5.05
CA SER A 139 1.54 -5.44 4.35
C SER A 139 1.38 -5.48 2.82
N GLY A 140 0.18 -5.71 2.33
CA GLY A 140 -0.13 -5.80 0.91
C GLY A 140 -1.42 -5.07 0.56
N ILE A 141 -1.70 -4.98 -0.74
CA ILE A 141 -2.99 -4.49 -1.24
C ILE A 141 -4.06 -5.52 -0.86
N CYS A 142 -5.11 -5.06 -0.20
CA CYS A 142 -6.20 -5.90 0.27
C CYS A 142 -7.51 -5.12 0.24
N ASP A 143 -8.58 -5.76 -0.23
CA ASP A 143 -9.92 -5.16 -0.31
C ASP A 143 -10.47 -4.71 1.05
N LEU A 144 -9.96 -5.28 2.15
CA LEU A 144 -10.32 -4.86 3.51
C LEU A 144 -10.00 -3.40 3.81
N SER A 145 -9.09 -2.79 3.06
CA SER A 145 -8.77 -1.35 3.17
C SER A 145 -9.93 -0.43 2.84
N TYR A 146 -10.98 -0.93 2.16
CA TYR A 146 -12.20 -0.17 1.89
C TYR A 146 -13.25 -0.18 3.02
N PHE A 147 -12.97 -0.83 4.14
CA PHE A 147 -13.93 -0.97 5.24
C PHE A 147 -13.72 0.02 6.40
N GLY A 148 -12.80 0.96 6.24
CA GLY A 148 -12.57 2.01 7.22
C GLY A 148 -11.18 2.60 7.15
N PHE A 149 -11.03 3.72 7.82
CA PHE A 149 -9.73 4.36 8.04
C PHE A 149 -9.70 4.89 9.47
N ASP A 150 -8.71 4.50 10.24
CA ASP A 150 -8.53 4.88 11.65
C ASP A 150 -7.23 5.66 11.92
N GLY A 151 -6.55 6.08 10.84
CA GLY A 151 -5.40 6.98 10.89
C GLY A 151 -5.79 8.45 11.06
N ASP A 152 -4.80 9.33 11.02
CA ASP A 152 -5.03 10.78 10.99
C ASP A 152 -5.64 11.16 9.63
N PRO A 153 -6.76 11.90 9.58
CA PRO A 153 -7.30 12.43 8.32
C PRO A 153 -6.27 13.18 7.48
N ALA A 154 -5.29 13.84 8.09
CA ALA A 154 -4.20 14.49 7.38
C ALA A 154 -3.34 13.53 6.54
N ASP A 155 -3.26 12.26 6.91
CA ASP A 155 -2.55 11.23 6.12
C ASP A 155 -3.24 10.99 4.77
N LEU A 156 -4.55 11.16 4.70
CA LEU A 156 -5.33 11.04 3.46
C LEU A 156 -5.04 12.22 2.52
N ASP A 157 -4.84 13.41 3.04
CA ASP A 157 -4.43 14.58 2.26
C ASP A 157 -3.02 14.38 1.69
N VAL A 158 -2.12 13.80 2.49
CA VAL A 158 -0.77 13.43 2.03
C VAL A 158 -0.84 12.38 0.91
N LEU A 159 -1.70 11.39 1.03
CA LEU A 159 -1.94 10.40 -0.03
C LEU A 159 -2.43 11.06 -1.32
N ALA A 160 -3.44 11.91 -1.22
CA ALA A 160 -4.02 12.61 -2.35
C ALA A 160 -2.98 13.52 -3.05
N ALA A 161 -2.24 14.32 -2.30
CA ALA A 161 -1.24 15.25 -2.83
C ALA A 161 -0.05 14.54 -3.50
N ASN A 162 0.26 13.31 -3.08
CA ASN A 162 1.40 12.54 -3.56
C ASN A 162 1.02 11.38 -4.51
N THR A 163 -0.22 11.31 -4.96
CA THR A 163 -0.66 10.39 -6.01
C THR A 163 -0.77 11.14 -7.34
N PRO A 164 0.11 10.89 -8.33
CA PRO A 164 -0.03 11.48 -9.65
C PRO A 164 -1.40 11.13 -10.26
N GLY A 165 -2.10 12.10 -10.80
CA GLY A 165 -3.42 11.88 -11.39
C GLY A 165 -4.56 11.66 -10.39
N TRP A 166 -4.37 11.97 -9.11
CA TRP A 166 -5.44 11.94 -8.12
C TRP A 166 -6.66 12.75 -8.59
N GLY A 167 -7.83 12.17 -8.46
CA GLY A 167 -9.10 12.76 -8.89
C GLY A 167 -9.40 12.60 -10.39
N SER A 168 -8.40 12.32 -11.24
CA SER A 168 -8.60 12.14 -12.70
C SER A 168 -8.36 10.71 -13.16
N LEU A 169 -7.32 10.05 -12.71
CA LEU A 169 -7.03 8.65 -13.00
C LEU A 169 -7.47 7.71 -11.90
N TYR A 170 -7.33 8.15 -10.67
CA TYR A 170 -7.54 7.34 -9.48
C TYR A 170 -7.98 8.21 -8.32
N HIS A 171 -8.87 7.70 -7.51
CA HIS A 171 -9.23 8.29 -6.23
C HIS A 171 -9.75 7.22 -5.29
N VAL A 172 -9.61 7.46 -3.99
CA VAL A 172 -10.23 6.67 -2.94
C VAL A 172 -11.32 7.55 -2.31
N PRO A 173 -12.51 7.01 -1.98
CA PRO A 173 -13.58 7.79 -1.36
C PRO A 173 -13.25 8.07 0.11
N LEU A 174 -12.34 9.02 0.35
CA LEU A 174 -11.72 9.28 1.65
C LEU A 174 -12.74 9.62 2.74
N GLU A 175 -13.73 10.44 2.41
CA GLU A 175 -14.79 10.82 3.34
C GLU A 175 -15.63 9.61 3.77
N ALA A 176 -15.99 8.75 2.81
CA ALA A 176 -16.73 7.52 3.10
C ALA A 176 -15.88 6.56 3.95
N LEU A 177 -14.58 6.39 3.64
CA LEU A 177 -13.68 5.55 4.42
C LEU A 177 -13.56 6.05 5.87
N SER A 178 -13.40 7.35 6.06
CA SER A 178 -13.30 7.96 7.39
C SER A 178 -14.57 7.81 8.22
N SER A 179 -15.74 7.69 7.57
CA SER A 179 -17.03 7.49 8.23
C SER A 179 -17.33 6.04 8.59
N LEU A 180 -16.61 5.08 8.02
CA LEU A 180 -16.78 3.66 8.30
C LEU A 180 -16.00 3.24 9.55
N ASP A 181 -16.69 2.53 10.45
CA ASP A 181 -16.09 1.89 11.63
C ASP A 181 -16.43 0.39 11.59
N LEU A 182 -15.90 -0.31 10.60
CA LEU A 182 -16.09 -1.75 10.44
C LEU A 182 -14.80 -2.48 10.80
N PRO A 183 -14.83 -3.40 11.77
CA PRO A 183 -13.72 -4.30 12.00
C PRO A 183 -13.62 -5.29 10.85
N VAL A 184 -12.41 -5.68 10.51
CA VAL A 184 -12.14 -6.51 9.33
C VAL A 184 -11.40 -7.78 9.70
N ILE A 185 -11.68 -8.85 8.98
CA ILE A 185 -10.93 -10.09 9.07
C ILE A 185 -10.83 -10.72 7.67
N ASN A 186 -9.64 -11.17 7.33
CA ASN A 186 -9.42 -12.00 6.16
C ASN A 186 -9.13 -13.42 6.64
N PHE A 187 -10.04 -14.34 6.36
CA PHE A 187 -9.93 -15.75 6.69
C PHE A 187 -10.29 -16.59 5.47
N GLY A 188 -9.47 -17.57 5.15
CA GLY A 188 -9.73 -18.36 3.95
C GLY A 188 -8.83 -19.59 3.81
N PRO A 189 -8.71 -20.10 2.59
CA PRO A 189 -7.97 -21.30 2.26
C PRO A 189 -6.47 -21.19 2.55
N SER A 190 -5.79 -22.32 2.58
CA SER A 190 -4.34 -22.41 2.69
C SER A 190 -3.73 -22.85 1.36
N GLY A 191 -2.63 -22.22 0.99
CA GLY A 191 -1.94 -22.53 -0.24
C GLY A 191 -0.51 -21.97 -0.26
N LYS A 192 0.13 -22.11 -1.40
CA LYS A 192 1.47 -21.56 -1.66
C LYS A 192 1.50 -20.90 -3.02
N ASP A 193 2.43 -19.97 -3.16
CA ASP A 193 2.71 -19.29 -4.43
C ASP A 193 1.52 -18.54 -5.03
N ALA A 194 0.68 -17.91 -4.18
CA ALA A 194 -0.45 -17.10 -4.62
C ALA A 194 -0.02 -16.08 -5.71
N HIS A 195 -0.82 -15.97 -6.77
CA HIS A 195 -0.55 -15.15 -7.95
C HIS A 195 0.69 -15.54 -8.78
N LYS A 196 1.20 -16.78 -8.63
CA LYS A 196 2.29 -17.31 -9.46
C LYS A 196 1.81 -18.50 -10.31
N VAL A 197 2.56 -18.82 -11.36
CA VAL A 197 2.29 -19.99 -12.22
C VAL A 197 2.31 -21.31 -11.42
N THR A 198 3.02 -21.33 -10.29
CA THR A 198 3.16 -22.46 -9.37
C THR A 198 2.15 -22.43 -8.22
N GLU A 199 1.10 -21.62 -8.32
CA GLU A 199 0.09 -21.53 -7.27
C GLU A 199 -0.56 -22.88 -6.96
N ARG A 200 -0.64 -23.20 -5.68
CA ARG A 200 -1.16 -24.48 -5.18
C ARG A 200 -2.08 -24.25 -4.00
N LEU A 201 -3.18 -24.99 -3.99
CA LEU A 201 -4.14 -25.03 -2.90
C LEU A 201 -3.96 -26.33 -2.08
N GLU A 202 -3.95 -26.24 -0.77
CA GLU A 202 -4.10 -27.40 0.10
C GLU A 202 -5.59 -27.76 0.16
N LEU A 203 -5.96 -28.94 -0.38
CA LEU A 203 -7.35 -29.27 -0.64
C LEU A 203 -8.12 -29.62 0.63
N THR A 204 -7.54 -30.43 1.51
CA THR A 204 -8.24 -30.93 2.70
C THR A 204 -8.58 -29.78 3.65
N TYR A 205 -7.63 -28.93 3.96
CA TYR A 205 -7.90 -27.75 4.77
C TYR A 205 -8.87 -26.80 4.07
N SER A 206 -8.60 -26.48 2.81
CA SER A 206 -9.33 -25.43 2.11
C SER A 206 -10.77 -25.77 1.77
N LEU A 207 -11.08 -27.06 1.48
CA LEU A 207 -12.40 -27.49 1.05
C LEU A 207 -13.23 -28.15 2.16
N GLU A 208 -12.57 -28.68 3.21
CA GLU A 208 -13.28 -29.42 4.26
C GLU A 208 -13.25 -28.68 5.59
N LYS A 209 -12.09 -28.19 6.03
CA LYS A 209 -11.90 -27.59 7.36
C LYS A 209 -12.20 -26.10 7.39
N ALA A 210 -11.63 -25.32 6.47
CA ALA A 210 -11.80 -23.88 6.44
C ALA A 210 -13.28 -23.45 6.29
N PRO A 211 -14.14 -24.09 5.46
CA PRO A 211 -15.55 -23.74 5.40
C PRO A 211 -16.28 -23.94 6.73
N ARG A 212 -16.00 -25.01 7.47
CA ARG A 212 -16.60 -25.26 8.78
C ARG A 212 -16.14 -24.27 9.83
N LEU A 213 -14.87 -23.90 9.80
CA LEU A 213 -14.32 -22.85 10.66
C LEU A 213 -14.92 -21.50 10.34
N LEU A 214 -15.12 -21.18 9.05
CA LEU A 214 -15.77 -19.93 8.60
C LEU A 214 -17.23 -19.86 9.07
N GLU A 215 -17.99 -20.94 8.90
CA GLU A 215 -19.39 -21.03 9.38
C GLU A 215 -19.45 -20.81 10.90
N TRP A 216 -18.56 -21.46 11.64
CA TRP A 216 -18.46 -21.27 13.08
C TRP A 216 -18.10 -19.81 13.44
N LEU A 217 -17.13 -19.22 12.74
CA LEU A 217 -16.70 -17.84 12.96
C LEU A 217 -17.85 -16.85 12.73
N LEU A 218 -18.58 -17.00 11.63
CA LEU A 218 -19.77 -16.18 11.32
C LEU A 218 -20.84 -16.31 12.42
N SER A 219 -21.10 -17.54 12.87
CA SER A 219 -22.03 -17.80 13.97
C SER A 219 -21.56 -17.21 15.30
N ARG A 220 -20.25 -17.19 15.55
CA ARG A 220 -19.65 -16.60 16.76
C ARG A 220 -19.74 -15.08 16.74
N LEU A 221 -19.50 -14.46 15.59
CA LEU A 221 -19.61 -13.01 15.41
C LEU A 221 -21.08 -12.56 15.47
N GLY A 222 -22.02 -13.30 14.85
CA GLY A 222 -23.44 -12.92 14.77
C GLY A 222 -24.19 -13.02 16.09
N ARG A 223 -23.78 -13.89 17.02
CA ARG A 223 -24.49 -14.08 18.31
C ARG A 223 -24.53 -12.83 19.18
N ARG A 224 -23.58 -11.92 19.06
CA ARG A 224 -23.56 -10.69 19.84
C ARG A 224 -24.45 -9.60 19.22
N TYR A 225 -24.54 -9.56 17.89
CA TYR A 225 -25.39 -8.59 17.20
C TYR A 225 -26.89 -8.95 17.23
N GLY A 226 -27.22 -10.23 17.43
CA GLY A 226 -28.60 -10.67 17.64
C GLY A 226 -29.15 -10.46 19.06
N ALA A 227 -28.25 -10.28 20.04
CA ALA A 227 -28.65 -10.08 21.45
C ALA A 227 -28.87 -8.60 21.83
N GLU A 228 -28.40 -7.66 21.03
CA GLU A 228 -28.55 -6.22 21.25
C GLU A 228 -29.73 -5.60 20.45
N GLY A 229 -30.40 -6.40 19.62
CA GLY A 229 -31.52 -5.97 18.75
C GLY A 229 -32.88 -6.61 19.07
N ALA A 230 -33.03 -7.25 20.25
CA ALA A 230 -34.29 -7.83 20.71
C ALA A 230 -34.82 -7.10 21.96
#